data_7290fdc92871fd957bf450a9f1c0e768
#
_entry.id   7290fdc92871fd957bf450a9f1c0e768
#
_cell.length_a   1.000
_cell.length_b   1.000
_cell.length_c   1.000
_cell.angle_alpha   90.00
_cell.angle_beta   90.00
_cell.angle_gamma   90.00
#
_symmetry.space_group_name_H-M   'P 1'
#
loop_
_entity.id
_entity.type
_entity.pdbx_description
1 polymer ?
#
loop_
_entity_poly.entity_id
_entity_poly.type
_entity_poly.pdbx_seq_one_letter_code
_entity_poly.pdbx_strand_id
1 'polypeptide(L)'
;MSTLKIGICGWGNVATGLYKIAKKNIESIKKQGNLDIEIVVIGARRDNPNCKPENVIIERDIFNVVNHDIDVMVELIGGVDVAKDLILKALKKKKHVVTANKAVIYNHGDEIFACAKENGVKVLFESSVCAGTPIIKLLTEELSANKISKISGMLNGTSNFILSNMEDGAEFQSTLELAQKEGYAEPDPSFDIEGMDAAHKIGILSSLALG
;
A
#
# COMPACT_ATOMS: atom_id res chain seq x y z
N MET A 1 22.61 0.81 -17.88
CA MET A 1 21.46 0.33 -17.08
C MET A 1 20.91 1.58 -16.41
N SER A 2 19.59 1.83 -16.49
CA SER A 2 18.98 2.99 -15.81
C SER A 2 18.81 2.69 -14.34
N THR A 3 18.91 3.71 -13.49
CA THR A 3 18.68 3.61 -12.04
C THR A 3 17.36 4.29 -11.73
N LEU A 4 16.45 3.59 -11.06
CA LEU A 4 15.19 4.11 -10.55
C LEU A 4 15.40 4.66 -9.14
N LYS A 5 15.25 5.96 -8.98
CA LYS A 5 15.44 6.68 -7.73
C LYS A 5 14.14 6.75 -6.93
N ILE A 6 14.18 6.32 -5.68
CA ILE A 6 13.01 6.13 -4.83
C ILE A 6 13.09 7.03 -3.61
N GLY A 7 11.99 7.75 -3.33
CA GLY A 7 11.75 8.42 -2.05
C GLY A 7 10.66 7.68 -1.28
N ILE A 8 10.88 7.38 -0.01
CA ILE A 8 9.91 6.71 0.86
C ILE A 8 9.33 7.73 1.85
N CYS A 9 8.01 7.84 1.94
CA CYS A 9 7.32 8.65 2.93
C CYS A 9 6.67 7.77 3.99
N GLY A 10 7.11 7.92 5.24
CA GLY A 10 6.81 7.05 6.37
C GLY A 10 7.98 6.11 6.70
N TRP A 11 8.17 5.80 7.99
CA TRP A 11 9.24 4.91 8.45
C TRP A 11 8.76 3.95 9.53
N GLY A 12 7.55 3.40 9.31
CA GLY A 12 6.93 2.34 10.13
C GLY A 12 7.31 0.94 9.65
N ASN A 13 6.55 -0.06 10.10
CA ASN A 13 6.81 -1.48 9.80
C ASN A 13 6.82 -1.79 8.30
N VAL A 14 5.84 -1.27 7.55
CA VAL A 14 5.75 -1.52 6.10
C VAL A 14 6.95 -0.92 5.37
N ALA A 15 7.32 0.32 5.68
CA ALA A 15 8.44 1.00 5.05
C ALA A 15 9.79 0.33 5.35
N THR A 16 10.02 -0.07 6.60
CA THR A 16 11.24 -0.78 7.00
C THR A 16 11.30 -2.18 6.39
N GLY A 17 10.14 -2.85 6.25
CA GLY A 17 10.01 -4.11 5.51
C GLY A 17 10.42 -3.95 4.04
N LEU A 18 9.85 -2.95 3.36
CA LEU A 18 10.20 -2.60 1.98
C LEU A 18 11.71 -2.35 1.82
N TYR A 19 12.29 -1.51 2.69
CA TYR A 19 13.71 -1.20 2.67
C TYR A 19 14.59 -2.44 2.81
N LYS A 20 14.29 -3.30 3.79
CA LYS A 20 15.04 -4.54 4.04
C LYS A 20 14.94 -5.51 2.86
N ILE A 21 13.74 -5.68 2.28
CA ILE A 21 13.52 -6.55 1.11
C ILE A 21 14.25 -6.01 -0.12
N ALA A 22 14.17 -4.69 -0.39
CA ALA A 22 14.88 -4.07 -1.49
C ALA A 22 16.40 -4.27 -1.38
N LYS A 23 16.98 -4.01 -0.21
CA LYS A 23 18.41 -4.22 0.06
C LYS A 23 18.82 -5.70 -0.10
N LYS A 24 18.04 -6.62 0.46
CA LYS A 24 18.33 -8.06 0.41
C LYS A 24 18.29 -8.62 -1.02
N ASN A 25 17.37 -8.12 -1.85
CA ASN A 25 17.09 -8.69 -3.17
C ASN A 25 17.62 -7.82 -4.33
N ILE A 26 18.50 -6.85 -4.06
CA ILE A 26 18.97 -5.86 -5.05
C ILE A 26 19.49 -6.51 -6.32
N GLU A 27 20.31 -7.55 -6.22
CA GLU A 27 20.89 -8.26 -7.38
C GLU A 27 19.80 -9.00 -8.19
N SER A 28 18.81 -9.60 -7.51
CA SER A 28 17.69 -10.25 -8.16
C SER A 28 16.80 -9.26 -8.92
N ILE A 29 16.50 -8.12 -8.30
CA ILE A 29 15.73 -7.02 -8.89
C ILE A 29 16.45 -6.51 -10.14
N LYS A 30 17.75 -6.27 -10.03
CA LYS A 30 18.60 -5.82 -11.12
C LYS A 30 18.61 -6.80 -12.30
N LYS A 31 18.76 -8.09 -12.01
CA LYS A 31 18.81 -9.14 -13.03
C LYS A 31 17.46 -9.34 -13.73
N GLN A 32 16.36 -9.37 -12.97
CA GLN A 32 15.02 -9.64 -13.52
C GLN A 32 14.42 -8.39 -14.19
N GLY A 33 14.58 -7.22 -13.56
CA GLY A 33 14.02 -5.97 -14.04
C GLY A 33 14.88 -5.25 -15.09
N ASN A 34 16.14 -5.70 -15.28
CA ASN A 34 17.16 -4.97 -16.06
C ASN A 34 17.28 -3.49 -15.63
N LEU A 35 17.08 -3.23 -14.33
CA LEU A 35 16.94 -1.93 -13.72
C LEU A 35 17.64 -1.94 -12.37
N ASP A 36 18.43 -0.92 -12.07
CA ASP A 36 18.97 -0.68 -10.73
C ASP A 36 17.97 0.14 -9.92
N ILE A 37 17.95 0.00 -8.61
CA ILE A 37 17.12 0.81 -7.70
C ILE A 37 17.98 1.48 -6.65
N GLU A 38 17.66 2.73 -6.35
CA GLU A 38 18.32 3.52 -5.32
C GLU A 38 17.28 4.19 -4.42
N ILE A 39 17.35 3.94 -3.12
CA ILE A 39 16.55 4.66 -2.13
C ILE A 39 17.35 5.91 -1.73
N VAL A 40 16.94 7.07 -2.26
CA VAL A 40 17.62 8.34 -2.13
C VAL A 40 17.28 9.05 -0.82
N VAL A 41 16.00 9.04 -0.46
CA VAL A 41 15.48 9.81 0.67
C VAL A 41 14.34 9.08 1.38
N ILE A 42 14.31 9.22 2.69
CA ILE A 42 13.23 8.73 3.55
C ILE A 42 12.65 9.90 4.33
N GLY A 43 11.37 10.16 4.13
CA GLY A 43 10.59 11.12 4.91
C GLY A 43 10.10 10.46 6.21
N ALA A 44 10.65 10.88 7.35
CA ALA A 44 10.34 10.28 8.64
C ALA A 44 10.35 11.32 9.76
N ARG A 45 9.24 11.49 10.47
CA ARG A 45 9.16 12.39 11.63
C ARG A 45 10.06 11.94 12.79
N ARG A 46 10.28 10.62 12.93
CA ARG A 46 11.07 10.00 14.00
C ARG A 46 11.96 8.90 13.41
N ASP A 47 13.08 8.65 14.05
CA ASP A 47 13.91 7.49 13.75
C ASP A 47 13.20 6.20 14.19
N ASN A 48 13.46 5.11 13.48
CA ASN A 48 13.01 3.80 13.88
C ASN A 48 14.19 3.04 14.50
N PRO A 49 14.13 2.70 15.80
CA PRO A 49 15.25 2.04 16.48
C PRO A 49 15.56 0.65 15.89
N ASN A 50 14.57 0.02 15.25
CA ASN A 50 14.69 -1.34 14.70
C ASN A 50 15.24 -1.37 13.27
N CYS A 51 15.41 -0.20 12.63
CA CYS A 51 15.93 -0.12 11.27
C CYS A 51 16.57 1.25 11.00
N LYS A 52 17.90 1.27 11.02
CA LYS A 52 18.67 2.46 10.65
C LYS A 52 19.02 2.37 9.15
N PRO A 53 18.57 3.31 8.31
CA PRO A 53 18.91 3.32 6.90
C PRO A 53 20.37 3.76 6.71
N GLU A 54 21.02 3.22 5.68
CA GLU A 54 22.41 3.49 5.34
C GLU A 54 22.49 4.26 4.03
N ASN A 55 23.31 5.31 4.00
CA ASN A 55 23.55 6.14 2.81
C ASN A 55 22.26 6.72 2.19
N VAL A 56 21.28 7.08 3.03
CA VAL A 56 19.98 7.63 2.62
C VAL A 56 19.75 8.95 3.36
N ILE A 57 19.24 9.94 2.66
CA ILE A 57 18.85 11.22 3.25
C ILE A 57 17.61 11.02 4.12
N ILE A 58 17.66 11.56 5.35
CA ILE A 58 16.48 11.59 6.22
C ILE A 58 15.85 12.98 6.17
N GLU A 59 14.64 13.04 5.62
CA GLU A 59 13.85 14.26 5.55
C GLU A 59 12.81 14.28 6.68
N ARG A 60 12.78 15.36 7.46
CA ARG A 60 11.84 15.47 8.60
C ARG A 60 10.48 16.02 8.21
N ASP A 61 10.40 16.76 7.14
CA ASP A 61 9.15 17.15 6.49
C ASP A 61 8.89 16.26 5.28
N ILE A 62 7.89 15.36 5.39
CA ILE A 62 7.55 14.42 4.32
C ILE A 62 7.21 15.11 2.99
N PHE A 63 6.69 16.36 3.05
CA PHE A 63 6.38 17.12 1.84
C PHE A 63 7.62 17.60 1.08
N ASN A 64 8.79 17.54 1.69
CA ASN A 64 10.04 17.87 1.01
C ASN A 64 10.65 16.67 0.27
N VAL A 65 10.24 15.44 0.55
CA VAL A 65 10.71 14.23 -0.14
C VAL A 65 10.58 14.38 -1.67
N VAL A 66 9.49 14.94 -2.14
CA VAL A 66 9.22 15.13 -3.58
C VAL A 66 10.09 16.23 -4.23
N ASN A 67 10.90 16.96 -3.46
CA ASN A 67 11.84 17.96 -3.98
C ASN A 67 13.22 17.36 -4.27
N HIS A 68 13.49 16.16 -3.77
CA HIS A 68 14.71 15.43 -4.07
C HIS A 68 14.68 14.84 -5.49
N ASP A 69 15.83 14.45 -5.98
CA ASP A 69 16.00 13.79 -7.28
C ASP A 69 15.54 12.33 -7.18
N ILE A 70 14.24 12.13 -7.27
CA ILE A 70 13.56 10.83 -7.24
C ILE A 70 12.66 10.68 -8.47
N ASP A 71 12.44 9.45 -8.91
CA ASP A 71 11.50 9.10 -9.98
C ASP A 71 10.16 8.65 -9.38
N VAL A 72 10.23 7.95 -8.27
CA VAL A 72 9.08 7.34 -7.60
C VAL A 72 9.03 7.75 -6.14
N MET A 73 7.85 8.19 -5.69
CA MET A 73 7.53 8.37 -4.28
C MET A 73 6.70 7.18 -3.79
N VAL A 74 7.15 6.54 -2.72
CA VAL A 74 6.40 5.46 -2.03
C VAL A 74 5.75 6.04 -0.79
N GLU A 75 4.41 6.10 -0.76
CA GLU A 75 3.61 6.60 0.37
C GLU A 75 3.22 5.46 1.29
N LEU A 76 3.68 5.51 2.53
CA LEU A 76 3.45 4.52 3.59
C LEU A 76 3.16 5.20 4.95
N ILE A 77 2.54 6.36 4.94
CA ILE A 77 2.27 7.15 6.17
C ILE A 77 0.93 6.80 6.81
N GLY A 78 -0.02 6.28 6.02
CA GLY A 78 -1.40 6.05 6.47
C GLY A 78 -2.22 7.34 6.65
N GLY A 79 -3.48 7.18 7.06
CA GLY A 79 -4.44 8.28 7.11
C GLY A 79 -4.92 8.69 5.72
N VAL A 80 -5.74 9.74 5.62
CA VAL A 80 -6.37 10.14 4.36
C VAL A 80 -5.87 11.50 3.89
N ASP A 81 -6.08 12.57 4.66
CA ASP A 81 -5.87 13.94 4.21
C ASP A 81 -4.41 14.25 3.85
N VAL A 82 -3.49 13.97 4.78
CA VAL A 82 -2.06 14.22 4.57
C VAL A 82 -1.50 13.33 3.45
N ALA A 83 -1.95 12.08 3.36
CA ALA A 83 -1.54 11.16 2.31
C ALA A 83 -2.02 11.64 0.94
N LYS A 84 -3.27 12.08 0.82
CA LYS A 84 -3.82 12.67 -0.40
C LYS A 84 -3.00 13.87 -0.87
N ASP A 85 -2.78 14.84 0.01
CA ASP A 85 -2.04 16.06 -0.34
C ASP A 85 -0.61 15.77 -0.79
N LEU A 86 0.05 14.81 -0.12
CA LEU A 86 1.38 14.36 -0.47
C LEU A 86 1.42 13.67 -1.85
N ILE A 87 0.46 12.78 -2.11
CA ILE A 87 0.33 12.09 -3.40
C ILE A 87 0.10 13.11 -4.52
N LEU A 88 -0.86 14.02 -4.36
CA LEU A 88 -1.14 15.04 -5.36
C LEU A 88 0.06 15.95 -5.62
N LYS A 89 0.81 16.31 -4.56
CA LYS A 89 2.06 17.08 -4.70
C LYS A 89 3.12 16.32 -5.51
N ALA A 90 3.28 15.02 -5.27
CA ALA A 90 4.21 14.17 -6.02
C ALA A 90 3.83 14.09 -7.50
N LEU A 91 2.55 13.84 -7.79
CA LEU A 91 2.04 13.73 -9.16
C LEU A 91 2.23 15.03 -9.94
N LYS A 92 1.90 16.20 -9.34
CA LYS A 92 2.11 17.53 -9.94
C LYS A 92 3.59 17.83 -10.20
N LYS A 93 4.50 17.20 -9.44
CA LYS A 93 5.96 17.25 -9.69
C LYS A 93 6.44 16.15 -10.65
N LYS A 94 5.52 15.49 -11.35
CA LYS A 94 5.81 14.43 -12.32
C LYS A 94 6.55 13.25 -11.73
N LYS A 95 6.31 12.93 -10.44
CA LYS A 95 6.82 11.72 -9.80
C LYS A 95 5.76 10.63 -9.88
N HIS A 96 6.17 9.41 -10.21
CA HIS A 96 5.31 8.25 -10.04
C HIS A 96 5.04 8.00 -8.56
N VAL A 97 3.89 7.43 -8.23
CA VAL A 97 3.52 7.12 -6.85
C VAL A 97 3.24 5.63 -6.69
N VAL A 98 3.73 5.07 -5.59
CA VAL A 98 3.34 3.76 -5.09
C VAL A 98 2.74 3.96 -3.71
N THR A 99 1.54 3.43 -3.45
CA THR A 99 0.91 3.54 -2.15
C THR A 99 0.32 2.20 -1.69
N ALA A 100 0.41 1.93 -0.40
CA ALA A 100 -0.31 0.83 0.26
C ALA A 100 -1.57 1.32 0.99
N ASN A 101 -1.90 2.60 0.86
CA ASN A 101 -2.96 3.26 1.61
C ASN A 101 -4.33 3.07 0.94
N LYS A 102 -5.01 2.01 1.37
CA LYS A 102 -6.36 1.68 0.92
C LYS A 102 -7.34 2.84 1.11
N ALA A 103 -7.28 3.50 2.27
CA ALA A 103 -8.25 4.54 2.62
C ALA A 103 -8.14 5.75 1.68
N VAL A 104 -6.93 6.18 1.31
CA VAL A 104 -6.76 7.31 0.39
C VAL A 104 -7.24 6.96 -1.02
N ILE A 105 -6.99 5.73 -1.48
CA ILE A 105 -7.47 5.28 -2.79
C ILE A 105 -9.01 5.16 -2.81
N TYR A 106 -9.60 4.59 -1.76
CA TYR A 106 -11.05 4.47 -1.66
C TYR A 106 -11.77 5.83 -1.65
N ASN A 107 -11.25 6.80 -0.88
CA ASN A 107 -11.92 8.09 -0.71
C ASN A 107 -11.60 9.12 -1.82
N HIS A 108 -10.41 9.04 -2.44
CA HIS A 108 -9.90 10.07 -3.34
C HIS A 108 -9.28 9.51 -4.63
N GLY A 109 -9.58 8.25 -4.98
CA GLY A 109 -9.01 7.59 -6.16
C GLY A 109 -9.25 8.39 -7.44
N ASP A 110 -10.46 8.87 -7.66
CA ASP A 110 -10.81 9.63 -8.87
C ASP A 110 -9.95 10.89 -9.05
N GLU A 111 -9.79 11.70 -7.98
CA GLU A 111 -8.95 12.90 -8.00
C GLU A 111 -7.48 12.54 -8.24
N ILE A 112 -6.99 11.51 -7.57
CA ILE A 112 -5.60 11.05 -7.66
C ILE A 112 -5.30 10.52 -9.08
N PHE A 113 -6.16 9.68 -9.64
CA PHE A 113 -5.96 9.12 -10.97
C PHE A 113 -6.12 10.17 -12.07
N ALA A 114 -7.05 11.12 -11.93
CA ALA A 114 -7.15 12.25 -12.85
C ALA A 114 -5.87 13.08 -12.84
N CYS A 115 -5.36 13.44 -11.66
CA CYS A 115 -4.10 14.17 -11.51
C CYS A 115 -2.90 13.41 -12.11
N ALA A 116 -2.84 12.10 -11.91
CA ALA A 116 -1.78 11.26 -12.48
C ALA A 116 -1.82 11.28 -14.02
N LYS A 117 -3.02 11.14 -14.60
CA LYS A 117 -3.24 11.19 -16.04
C LYS A 117 -2.85 12.54 -16.65
N GLU A 118 -3.25 13.65 -16.03
CA GLU A 118 -2.90 15.01 -16.46
C GLU A 118 -1.40 15.26 -16.46
N ASN A 119 -0.66 14.67 -15.52
CA ASN A 119 0.79 14.86 -15.40
C ASN A 119 1.62 13.78 -16.10
N GLY A 120 0.99 12.79 -16.75
CA GLY A 120 1.67 11.72 -17.48
C GLY A 120 2.45 10.76 -16.60
N VAL A 121 2.01 10.56 -15.34
CA VAL A 121 2.64 9.67 -14.35
C VAL A 121 1.67 8.58 -13.90
N LYS A 122 2.20 7.58 -13.17
CA LYS A 122 1.42 6.43 -12.72
C LYS A 122 1.25 6.43 -11.20
N VAL A 123 0.11 5.92 -10.76
CA VAL A 123 -0.15 5.53 -9.36
C VAL A 123 -0.31 4.02 -9.32
N LEU A 124 0.52 3.35 -8.52
CA LEU A 124 0.47 1.91 -8.30
C LEU A 124 0.06 1.66 -6.84
N PHE A 125 -0.92 0.79 -6.64
CA PHE A 125 -1.54 0.59 -5.33
C PHE A 125 -1.87 -0.88 -5.03
N GLU A 126 -1.11 -1.81 -5.62
CA GLU A 126 -1.32 -3.26 -5.45
C GLU A 126 -1.39 -3.68 -3.98
N SER A 127 -0.51 -3.12 -3.13
CA SER A 127 -0.47 -3.45 -1.70
C SER A 127 -1.62 -2.84 -0.88
N SER A 128 -2.47 -2.01 -1.48
CA SER A 128 -3.63 -1.43 -0.79
C SER A 128 -4.78 -2.42 -0.63
N VAL A 129 -4.87 -3.42 -1.52
CA VAL A 129 -5.93 -4.42 -1.52
C VAL A 129 -5.31 -5.82 -1.60
N CYS A 130 -5.65 -6.70 -0.66
CA CYS A 130 -5.19 -8.09 -0.62
C CYS A 130 -3.66 -8.22 -0.80
N ALA A 131 -2.88 -7.51 0.03
CA ALA A 131 -1.42 -7.50 -0.05
C ALA A 131 -0.84 -8.92 -0.18
N GLY A 132 0.06 -9.10 -1.16
CA GLY A 132 0.61 -10.41 -1.52
C GLY A 132 -0.16 -11.14 -2.65
N THR A 133 -1.36 -10.67 -3.02
CA THR A 133 -2.15 -11.18 -4.14
C THR A 133 -2.22 -10.12 -5.23
N PRO A 134 -1.74 -10.36 -6.46
CA PRO A 134 -1.67 -9.35 -7.52
C PRO A 134 -3.04 -9.13 -8.18
N ILE A 135 -4.04 -8.72 -7.42
CA ILE A 135 -5.44 -8.61 -7.87
C ILE A 135 -5.69 -7.33 -8.68
N ILE A 136 -5.05 -6.22 -8.32
CA ILE A 136 -5.21 -4.94 -9.04
C ILE A 136 -4.66 -5.09 -10.46
N LYS A 137 -3.44 -5.59 -10.60
CA LYS A 137 -2.81 -5.84 -11.89
C LYS A 137 -3.62 -6.83 -12.72
N LEU A 138 -4.11 -7.91 -12.11
CA LEU A 138 -4.95 -8.89 -12.78
C LEU A 138 -6.20 -8.25 -13.39
N LEU A 139 -6.90 -7.41 -12.62
CA LEU A 139 -8.12 -6.74 -13.09
C LEU A 139 -7.85 -5.70 -14.17
N THR A 140 -6.80 -4.89 -14.01
CA THR A 140 -6.54 -3.73 -14.88
C THR A 140 -5.76 -4.06 -16.14
N GLU A 141 -4.96 -5.12 -16.14
CA GLU A 141 -4.10 -5.51 -17.25
C GLU A 141 -4.52 -6.84 -17.86
N GLU A 142 -4.47 -7.93 -17.09
CA GLU A 142 -4.64 -9.29 -17.63
C GLU A 142 -6.10 -9.61 -18.02
N LEU A 143 -7.07 -9.11 -17.28
CA LEU A 143 -8.50 -9.32 -17.53
C LEU A 143 -9.17 -8.14 -18.20
N SER A 144 -8.43 -7.15 -18.71
CA SER A 144 -8.96 -5.91 -19.27
C SER A 144 -9.93 -6.14 -20.47
N ALA A 145 -9.79 -7.23 -21.20
CA ALA A 145 -10.70 -7.61 -22.29
C ALA A 145 -11.93 -8.43 -21.83
N ASN A 146 -12.02 -8.78 -20.55
CA ASN A 146 -13.07 -9.63 -20.02
C ASN A 146 -14.20 -8.80 -19.37
N LYS A 147 -15.44 -9.26 -19.53
CA LYS A 147 -16.58 -8.71 -18.81
C LYS A 147 -16.69 -9.42 -17.46
N ILE A 148 -16.36 -8.72 -16.39
CA ILE A 148 -16.53 -9.22 -15.02
C ILE A 148 -17.94 -8.91 -14.57
N SER A 149 -18.67 -9.92 -14.09
CA SER A 149 -20.05 -9.79 -13.63
C SER A 149 -20.19 -9.90 -12.11
N LYS A 150 -19.18 -10.44 -11.42
CA LYS A 150 -19.22 -10.64 -9.97
C LYS A 150 -17.82 -10.71 -9.40
N ILE A 151 -17.62 -10.09 -8.24
CA ILE A 151 -16.46 -10.28 -7.37
C ILE A 151 -16.96 -10.77 -6.01
N SER A 152 -16.36 -11.83 -5.48
CA SER A 152 -16.69 -12.36 -4.16
C SER A 152 -15.45 -12.99 -3.54
N GLY A 153 -15.31 -12.87 -2.21
CA GLY A 153 -14.20 -13.48 -1.49
C GLY A 153 -14.15 -13.01 -0.04
N MET A 154 -13.27 -13.64 0.73
CA MET A 154 -12.92 -13.20 2.07
C MET A 154 -11.79 -12.18 1.96
N LEU A 155 -12.10 -10.90 2.22
CA LEU A 155 -11.16 -9.80 1.99
C LEU A 155 -10.49 -9.26 3.27
N ASN A 156 -10.78 -9.87 4.42
CA ASN A 156 -10.25 -9.46 5.71
C ASN A 156 -9.71 -10.66 6.48
N GLY A 157 -8.46 -10.58 6.96
CA GLY A 157 -7.78 -11.68 7.65
C GLY A 157 -8.36 -11.98 9.03
N THR A 158 -8.68 -10.94 9.80
CA THR A 158 -9.30 -11.06 11.14
C THR A 158 -10.67 -11.74 11.04
N SER A 159 -11.52 -11.26 10.14
CA SER A 159 -12.83 -11.87 9.89
C SER A 159 -12.73 -13.31 9.40
N ASN A 160 -11.75 -13.61 8.52
CA ASN A 160 -11.49 -14.96 8.07
C ASN A 160 -11.11 -15.89 9.22
N PHE A 161 -10.18 -15.44 10.08
CA PHE A 161 -9.77 -16.21 11.26
C PHE A 161 -10.96 -16.51 12.18
N ILE A 162 -11.76 -15.48 12.49
CA ILE A 162 -12.93 -15.62 13.37
C ILE A 162 -13.94 -16.58 12.77
N LEU A 163 -14.35 -16.36 11.52
CA LEU A 163 -15.37 -17.18 10.88
C LEU A 163 -14.93 -18.64 10.69
N SER A 164 -13.67 -18.89 10.36
CA SER A 164 -13.16 -20.27 10.25
C SER A 164 -13.21 -21.02 11.58
N ASN A 165 -12.86 -20.39 12.69
CA ASN A 165 -12.95 -21.01 14.00
C ASN A 165 -14.42 -21.21 14.44
N MET A 166 -15.32 -20.29 14.09
CA MET A 166 -16.76 -20.43 14.38
C MET A 166 -17.40 -21.55 13.55
N GLU A 167 -16.95 -21.79 12.33
CA GLU A 167 -17.36 -22.93 11.50
C GLU A 167 -17.03 -24.26 12.18
N ASP A 168 -15.91 -24.31 12.92
CA ASP A 168 -15.48 -25.46 13.73
C ASP A 168 -16.19 -25.51 15.11
N GLY A 169 -17.16 -24.63 15.38
CA GLY A 169 -17.99 -24.62 16.57
C GLY A 169 -17.54 -23.70 17.71
N ALA A 170 -16.53 -22.85 17.48
CA ALA A 170 -16.11 -21.89 18.48
C ALA A 170 -17.10 -20.70 18.59
N GLU A 171 -17.20 -20.13 19.79
CA GLU A 171 -17.99 -18.92 20.05
C GLU A 171 -17.26 -17.65 19.55
N PHE A 172 -18.02 -16.66 19.06
CA PHE A 172 -17.47 -15.42 18.51
C PHE A 172 -16.53 -14.71 19.51
N GLN A 173 -16.99 -14.51 20.75
CA GLN A 173 -16.25 -13.72 21.73
C GLN A 173 -14.90 -14.37 22.09
N SER A 174 -14.88 -15.66 22.34
CA SER A 174 -13.65 -16.41 22.65
C SER A 174 -12.69 -16.44 21.45
N THR A 175 -13.21 -16.49 20.25
CA THR A 175 -12.41 -16.46 19.01
C THR A 175 -11.81 -15.07 18.77
N LEU A 176 -12.54 -14.01 19.04
CA LEU A 176 -12.03 -12.64 18.94
C LEU A 176 -10.88 -12.40 19.94
N GLU A 177 -11.03 -12.86 21.19
CA GLU A 177 -9.97 -12.79 22.19
C GLU A 177 -8.73 -13.59 21.76
N LEU A 178 -8.93 -14.75 21.16
CA LEU A 178 -7.85 -15.54 20.57
C LEU A 178 -7.17 -14.79 19.41
N ALA A 179 -7.94 -14.19 18.51
CA ALA A 179 -7.43 -13.40 17.40
C ALA A 179 -6.56 -12.22 17.89
N GLN A 180 -6.98 -11.54 18.95
CA GLN A 180 -6.21 -10.46 19.58
C GLN A 180 -4.91 -10.98 20.20
N LYS A 181 -4.97 -12.10 20.92
CA LYS A 181 -3.81 -12.75 21.55
C LYS A 181 -2.77 -13.20 20.52
N GLU A 182 -3.22 -13.75 19.39
CA GLU A 182 -2.36 -14.23 18.30
C GLU A 182 -1.90 -13.10 17.35
N GLY A 183 -2.41 -11.87 17.55
CA GLY A 183 -2.03 -10.68 16.76
C GLY A 183 -2.73 -10.57 15.41
N TYR A 184 -3.83 -11.31 15.18
CA TYR A 184 -4.69 -11.16 14.01
C TYR A 184 -5.64 -9.97 14.14
N ALA A 185 -6.03 -9.61 15.36
CA ALA A 185 -6.87 -8.47 15.66
C ALA A 185 -6.16 -7.47 16.58
N GLU A 186 -6.38 -6.18 16.33
CA GLU A 186 -5.95 -5.11 17.21
C GLU A 186 -6.83 -5.05 18.48
N PRO A 187 -6.42 -4.33 19.56
CA PRO A 187 -7.24 -4.12 20.75
C PRO A 187 -8.62 -3.52 20.43
N ASP A 188 -8.69 -2.61 19.46
CA ASP A 188 -9.95 -2.16 18.87
C ASP A 188 -10.13 -2.79 17.49
N PRO A 189 -10.90 -3.89 17.38
CA PRO A 189 -11.09 -4.62 16.13
C PRO A 189 -12.25 -4.12 15.28
N SER A 190 -12.93 -3.02 15.67
CA SER A 190 -14.18 -2.55 15.05
C SER A 190 -14.08 -2.43 13.55
N PHE A 191 -12.97 -1.89 13.03
CA PHE A 191 -12.78 -1.69 11.60
C PHE A 191 -12.82 -3.01 10.80
N ASP A 192 -12.37 -4.10 11.40
CA ASP A 192 -12.39 -5.44 10.81
C ASP A 192 -13.74 -6.12 10.98
N ILE A 193 -14.24 -6.18 12.23
CA ILE A 193 -15.47 -6.94 12.55
C ILE A 193 -16.75 -6.28 12.05
N GLU A 194 -16.79 -4.95 11.91
CA GLU A 194 -17.90 -4.21 11.32
C GLU A 194 -17.84 -4.20 9.77
N GLY A 195 -16.80 -4.80 9.17
CA GLY A 195 -16.67 -4.98 7.73
C GLY A 195 -16.17 -3.76 6.95
N MET A 196 -15.73 -2.69 7.62
CA MET A 196 -15.25 -1.47 6.96
C MET A 196 -14.00 -1.72 6.13
N ASP A 197 -13.06 -2.55 6.61
CA ASP A 197 -11.89 -2.96 5.85
C ASP A 197 -12.27 -3.69 4.56
N ALA A 198 -13.19 -4.65 4.67
CA ALA A 198 -13.69 -5.41 3.52
C ALA A 198 -14.47 -4.51 2.55
N ALA A 199 -15.28 -3.57 3.06
CA ALA A 199 -16.04 -2.61 2.25
C ALA A 199 -15.13 -1.71 1.41
N HIS A 200 -14.05 -1.19 1.99
CA HIS A 200 -13.06 -0.40 1.22
C HIS A 200 -12.40 -1.24 0.13
N LYS A 201 -12.01 -2.49 0.43
CA LYS A 201 -11.37 -3.37 -0.55
C LYS A 201 -12.31 -3.73 -1.70
N ILE A 202 -13.53 -4.16 -1.39
CA ILE A 202 -14.50 -4.51 -2.44
C ILE A 202 -14.92 -3.29 -3.26
N GLY A 203 -15.01 -2.10 -2.64
CA GLY A 203 -15.30 -0.86 -3.35
C GLY A 203 -14.22 -0.54 -4.39
N ILE A 204 -12.93 -0.60 -4.02
CA ILE A 204 -11.82 -0.41 -4.97
C ILE A 204 -11.87 -1.46 -6.09
N LEU A 205 -12.01 -2.74 -5.76
CA LEU A 205 -12.06 -3.81 -6.76
C LEU A 205 -13.26 -3.66 -7.70
N SER A 206 -14.42 -3.27 -7.17
CA SER A 206 -15.62 -3.06 -7.98
C SER A 206 -15.45 -1.88 -8.95
N SER A 207 -14.89 -0.78 -8.51
CA SER A 207 -14.62 0.38 -9.38
C SER A 207 -13.66 0.02 -10.52
N LEU A 208 -12.66 -0.84 -10.27
CA LEU A 208 -11.72 -1.28 -11.29
C LEU A 208 -12.32 -2.29 -12.29
N ALA A 209 -13.24 -3.13 -11.83
CA ALA A 209 -13.75 -4.25 -12.63
C ALA A 209 -15.07 -3.97 -13.32
N LEU A 210 -15.88 -3.09 -12.76
CA LEU A 210 -17.26 -2.85 -13.21
C LEU A 210 -17.46 -1.44 -13.81
N GLY A 211 -16.50 -0.54 -13.60
CA GLY A 211 -16.52 0.85 -14.12
C GLY A 211 -17.16 1.82 -13.15
#